data_e00546acf968cd6edd681e8c845735d2
#
_entry.id   e00546acf968cd6edd681e8c845735d2
#
_cell.length_a   1.000
_cell.length_b   1.000
_cell.length_c   1.000
_cell.angle_alpha   90.00
_cell.angle_beta   90.00
_cell.angle_gamma   90.00
#
_symmetry.space_group_name_H-M   'P 1'
#
loop_
_entity.id
_entity.type
_entity.pdbx_description
1 polymer ?
#
loop_
_entity_poly.entity_id
_entity_poly.type
_entity_poly.pdbx_seq_one_letter_code
_entity_poly.pdbx_strand_id
1 'polypeptide(L)'
;DIIICISKSGNSPEIKVLAPLLKRFGSTLIGMTADKNSYLGKESHYILHAYVESEACPNNLAPTNSTTAQLVLGDALAVCLMEMRNFKSEDFAVYHPGGALGKKLLLRVKDMLDTTHKPMVTPDASIKKVIMEISEKRLGVTAVIENNTVVGIVTDGDIRRMLNNRDTFADLTAQDIMTKNPKNINSSILV
;
A
#
# COMPACT_ATOMS: atom_id res chain seq x y z
N ASP A 1 23.49 -19.17 6.52
CA ASP A 1 22.10 -19.01 6.08
C ASP A 1 21.21 -20.10 6.68
N ILE A 2 19.88 -19.84 6.73
CA ILE A 2 18.87 -20.83 7.07
C ILE A 2 18.14 -21.20 5.77
N ILE A 3 18.01 -22.49 5.50
CA ILE A 3 17.36 -23.01 4.31
C ILE A 3 16.25 -23.96 4.71
N ILE A 4 15.06 -23.78 4.15
CA ILE A 4 13.92 -24.67 4.34
C ILE A 4 13.77 -25.54 3.09
N CYS A 5 13.97 -26.85 3.23
CA CYS A 5 13.71 -27.83 2.19
C CYS A 5 12.33 -28.48 2.42
N ILE A 6 11.48 -28.45 1.40
CA ILE A 6 10.12 -28.98 1.46
C ILE A 6 10.02 -30.21 0.57
N SER A 7 9.70 -31.35 1.16
CA SER A 7 9.49 -32.60 0.41
C SER A 7 8.59 -33.53 1.21
N LYS A 8 7.43 -33.90 0.68
CA LYS A 8 6.46 -34.80 1.35
C LYS A 8 7.13 -36.10 1.79
N SER A 9 7.77 -36.81 0.86
CA SER A 9 8.43 -38.09 1.16
C SER A 9 9.77 -37.92 1.85
N GLY A 10 10.42 -36.77 1.66
CA GLY A 10 11.79 -36.52 2.14
C GLY A 10 12.87 -37.42 1.54
N ASN A 11 12.54 -38.23 0.52
CA ASN A 11 13.42 -39.27 -0.04
C ASN A 11 13.68 -39.10 -1.54
N SER A 12 13.25 -38.00 -2.15
CA SER A 12 13.45 -37.79 -3.60
C SER A 12 14.95 -37.69 -3.95
N PRO A 13 15.34 -38.09 -5.16
CA PRO A 13 16.73 -38.03 -5.62
C PRO A 13 17.36 -36.65 -5.47
N GLU A 14 16.58 -35.60 -5.73
CA GLU A 14 17.02 -34.21 -5.65
C GLU A 14 17.37 -33.82 -4.20
N ILE A 15 16.57 -34.24 -3.24
CA ILE A 15 16.81 -34.01 -1.81
C ILE A 15 18.10 -34.73 -1.37
N LYS A 16 18.33 -35.96 -1.83
CA LYS A 16 19.54 -36.72 -1.49
C LYS A 16 20.82 -36.07 -1.99
N VAL A 17 20.76 -35.31 -3.08
CA VAL A 17 21.89 -34.53 -3.60
C VAL A 17 22.00 -33.18 -2.89
N LEU A 18 20.90 -32.49 -2.71
CA LEU A 18 20.87 -31.11 -2.23
C LEU A 18 21.20 -31.00 -0.73
N ALA A 19 20.63 -31.86 0.11
CA ALA A 19 20.76 -31.74 1.55
C ALA A 19 22.24 -31.81 2.05
N PRO A 20 23.08 -32.74 1.56
CA PRO A 20 24.49 -32.79 1.93
C PRO A 20 25.27 -31.54 1.46
N LEU A 21 24.96 -31.03 0.26
CA LEU A 21 25.60 -29.83 -0.28
C LEU A 21 25.30 -28.60 0.61
N LEU A 22 24.07 -28.41 1.01
CA LEU A 22 23.67 -27.31 1.88
C LEU A 22 24.37 -27.35 3.24
N LYS A 23 24.49 -28.53 3.83
CA LYS A 23 25.26 -28.74 5.06
C LYS A 23 26.75 -28.44 4.88
N ARG A 24 27.32 -28.86 3.75
CA ARG A 24 28.74 -28.59 3.43
C ARG A 24 29.03 -27.09 3.29
N PHE A 25 28.06 -26.30 2.84
CA PHE A 25 28.16 -24.84 2.80
C PHE A 25 27.91 -24.16 4.16
N GLY A 26 27.75 -24.92 5.23
CA GLY A 26 27.51 -24.38 6.57
C GLY A 26 26.11 -23.78 6.80
N SER A 27 25.15 -24.14 5.95
CA SER A 27 23.76 -23.66 6.11
C SER A 27 23.02 -24.47 7.16
N THR A 28 22.18 -23.81 7.96
CA THR A 28 21.22 -24.49 8.84
C THR A 28 20.07 -25.00 8.00
N LEU A 29 19.87 -26.32 7.98
CA LEU A 29 18.82 -26.96 7.20
C LEU A 29 17.59 -27.26 8.06
N ILE A 30 16.42 -26.76 7.65
CA ILE A 30 15.11 -27.09 8.20
C ILE A 30 14.40 -27.98 7.15
N GLY A 31 14.05 -29.20 7.54
CA GLY A 31 13.28 -30.11 6.67
C GLY A 31 11.80 -30.04 6.94
N MET A 32 10.99 -29.72 5.94
CA MET A 32 9.53 -29.84 6.03
C MET A 32 9.13 -31.12 5.29
N THR A 33 8.70 -32.14 6.04
CA THR A 33 8.42 -33.46 5.49
C THR A 33 7.32 -34.21 6.27
N ALA A 34 6.63 -35.13 5.61
CA ALA A 34 5.64 -35.99 6.26
C ALA A 34 6.27 -37.17 7.03
N ASP A 35 7.52 -37.50 6.75
CA ASP A 35 8.23 -38.60 7.43
C ASP A 35 9.51 -38.10 8.08
N LYS A 36 9.53 -38.08 9.43
CA LYS A 36 10.69 -37.66 10.24
C LYS A 36 11.89 -38.59 10.04
N ASN A 37 11.66 -39.85 9.66
CA ASN A 37 12.70 -40.85 9.44
C ASN A 37 13.23 -40.84 8.01
N SER A 38 12.66 -40.02 7.12
CA SER A 38 13.14 -39.85 5.75
C SER A 38 14.58 -39.35 5.69
N TYR A 39 15.18 -39.41 4.51
CA TYR A 39 16.52 -38.86 4.30
C TYR A 39 16.58 -37.37 4.68
N LEU A 40 15.61 -36.57 4.20
CA LEU A 40 15.52 -35.14 4.56
C LEU A 40 15.39 -34.94 6.08
N GLY A 41 14.55 -35.73 6.74
CA GLY A 41 14.37 -35.65 8.17
C GLY A 41 15.67 -35.90 8.95
N LYS A 42 16.43 -36.93 8.57
CA LYS A 42 17.70 -37.30 9.21
C LYS A 42 18.81 -36.28 8.96
N GLU A 43 18.84 -35.68 7.77
CA GLU A 43 19.85 -34.70 7.40
C GLU A 43 19.55 -33.29 7.92
N SER A 44 18.33 -32.99 8.33
CA SER A 44 17.91 -31.67 8.78
C SER A 44 18.33 -31.38 10.23
N HIS A 45 18.70 -30.15 10.52
CA HIS A 45 18.96 -29.68 11.90
C HIS A 45 17.64 -29.52 12.66
N TYR A 46 16.56 -29.14 11.97
CA TYR A 46 15.22 -28.98 12.53
C TYR A 46 14.19 -29.58 11.56
N ILE A 47 13.09 -30.10 12.10
CA ILE A 47 12.03 -30.72 11.30
C ILE A 47 10.71 -29.99 11.55
N LEU A 48 10.07 -29.56 10.46
CA LEU A 48 8.66 -29.18 10.43
C LEU A 48 7.87 -30.39 9.91
N HIS A 49 7.10 -31.04 10.80
CA HIS A 49 6.41 -32.28 10.47
C HIS A 49 5.06 -32.00 9.80
N ALA A 50 5.02 -32.07 8.47
CA ALA A 50 3.83 -31.86 7.63
C ALA A 50 3.13 -33.19 7.26
N TYR A 51 2.72 -33.97 8.28
CA TYR A 51 2.08 -35.26 8.07
C TYR A 51 0.62 -35.06 7.64
N VAL A 52 0.20 -35.86 6.67
CA VAL A 52 -1.20 -36.09 6.29
C VAL A 52 -1.40 -37.57 6.08
N GLU A 53 -2.58 -38.12 6.49
CA GLU A 53 -2.90 -39.52 6.37
C GLU A 53 -3.04 -39.95 4.91
N SER A 54 -3.71 -39.10 4.11
CA SER A 54 -3.96 -39.37 2.68
C SER A 54 -4.09 -38.08 1.90
N GLU A 55 -3.95 -38.19 0.59
CA GLU A 55 -4.29 -37.09 -0.30
C GLU A 55 -5.80 -37.06 -0.60
N ALA A 56 -6.35 -35.89 -0.90
CA ALA A 56 -7.75 -35.72 -1.27
C ALA A 56 -8.08 -36.26 -2.68
N CYS A 57 -7.06 -36.48 -3.50
CA CYS A 57 -7.28 -37.01 -4.85
C CYS A 57 -7.77 -38.49 -4.76
N PRO A 58 -8.70 -38.93 -5.66
CA PRO A 58 -9.32 -40.27 -5.60
C PRO A 58 -8.30 -41.42 -5.59
N ASN A 59 -7.12 -41.22 -6.17
CA ASN A 59 -6.09 -42.25 -6.28
C ASN A 59 -4.98 -42.10 -5.20
N ASN A 60 -5.11 -41.15 -4.28
CA ASN A 60 -4.10 -40.83 -3.27
C ASN A 60 -2.68 -40.53 -3.87
N LEU A 61 -2.63 -39.95 -5.08
CA LEU A 61 -1.39 -39.72 -5.83
C LEU A 61 -1.06 -38.24 -5.95
N ALA A 62 -2.02 -37.42 -6.35
CA ALA A 62 -1.79 -36.00 -6.58
C ALA A 62 -1.64 -35.25 -5.26
N PRO A 63 -0.57 -34.43 -5.08
CA PRO A 63 -0.40 -33.62 -3.88
C PRO A 63 -1.56 -32.63 -3.70
N THR A 64 -2.25 -32.72 -2.59
CA THR A 64 -3.41 -31.91 -2.21
C THR A 64 -3.39 -31.59 -0.72
N ASN A 65 -3.78 -32.56 0.14
CA ASN A 65 -3.71 -32.39 1.59
C ASN A 65 -2.28 -32.10 2.07
N SER A 66 -1.31 -32.77 1.48
CA SER A 66 0.09 -32.56 1.85
C SER A 66 0.58 -31.13 1.51
N THR A 67 0.24 -30.60 0.34
CA THR A 67 0.61 -29.22 -0.02
C THR A 67 -0.12 -28.19 0.82
N THR A 68 -1.39 -28.45 1.17
CA THR A 68 -2.15 -27.60 2.08
C THR A 68 -1.52 -27.57 3.48
N ALA A 69 -1.16 -28.75 4.02
CA ALA A 69 -0.48 -28.84 5.33
C ALA A 69 0.86 -28.10 5.33
N GLN A 70 1.64 -28.21 4.25
CA GLN A 70 2.90 -27.50 4.09
C GLN A 70 2.70 -25.98 4.04
N LEU A 71 1.68 -25.50 3.32
CA LEU A 71 1.32 -24.09 3.25
C LEU A 71 0.94 -23.56 4.63
N VAL A 72 0.04 -24.24 5.34
CA VAL A 72 -0.40 -23.84 6.70
C VAL A 72 0.77 -23.80 7.67
N LEU A 73 1.70 -24.75 7.62
CA LEU A 73 2.91 -24.73 8.46
C LEU A 73 3.83 -23.57 8.10
N GLY A 74 3.95 -23.24 6.81
CA GLY A 74 4.72 -22.08 6.35
C GLY A 74 4.11 -20.77 6.86
N ASP A 75 2.79 -20.62 6.75
CA ASP A 75 2.08 -19.43 7.25
C ASP A 75 2.19 -19.33 8.78
N ALA A 76 2.04 -20.42 9.50
CA ALA A 76 2.21 -20.44 10.96
C ALA A 76 3.62 -20.00 11.37
N LEU A 77 4.67 -20.49 10.67
CA LEU A 77 6.04 -20.06 10.90
C LEU A 77 6.22 -18.56 10.63
N ALA A 78 5.66 -18.05 9.53
CA ALA A 78 5.71 -16.63 9.18
C ALA A 78 5.04 -15.78 10.26
N VAL A 79 3.85 -16.15 10.72
CA VAL A 79 3.13 -15.45 11.80
C VAL A 79 3.93 -15.45 13.11
N CYS A 80 4.50 -16.59 13.51
CA CYS A 80 5.37 -16.65 14.69
C CYS A 80 6.57 -15.73 14.56
N LEU A 81 7.20 -15.66 13.38
CA LEU A 81 8.32 -14.77 13.13
C LEU A 81 7.93 -13.29 13.15
N MET A 82 6.75 -12.96 12.64
CA MET A 82 6.20 -11.61 12.72
C MET A 82 5.98 -11.18 14.17
N GLU A 83 5.40 -12.06 14.99
CA GLU A 83 5.18 -11.80 16.42
C GLU A 83 6.50 -11.64 17.18
N MET A 84 7.46 -12.56 16.99
CA MET A 84 8.78 -12.49 17.60
C MET A 84 9.55 -11.21 17.24
N ARG A 85 9.34 -10.65 16.06
CA ARG A 85 9.98 -9.42 15.58
C ARG A 85 9.17 -8.17 15.88
N ASN A 86 8.01 -8.29 16.53
CA ASN A 86 7.07 -7.18 16.76
C ASN A 86 6.73 -6.44 15.44
N PHE A 87 6.54 -7.21 14.37
CA PHE A 87 6.27 -6.69 13.02
C PHE A 87 4.90 -6.04 12.98
N LYS A 88 4.84 -4.75 12.62
CA LYS A 88 3.65 -3.92 12.66
C LYS A 88 3.14 -3.55 11.25
N SER A 89 1.97 -2.91 11.23
CA SER A 89 1.37 -2.39 10.00
C SER A 89 2.29 -1.43 9.24
N GLU A 90 3.06 -0.64 9.97
CA GLU A 90 4.02 0.32 9.43
C GLU A 90 5.15 -0.40 8.68
N ASP A 91 5.64 -1.51 9.24
CA ASP A 91 6.67 -2.33 8.60
C ASP A 91 6.13 -2.99 7.32
N PHE A 92 4.88 -3.49 7.37
CA PHE A 92 4.22 -4.05 6.19
C PHE A 92 4.05 -3.02 5.07
N ALA A 93 3.71 -1.77 5.41
CA ALA A 93 3.52 -0.70 4.45
C ALA A 93 4.79 -0.38 3.66
N VAL A 94 5.98 -0.51 4.28
CA VAL A 94 7.28 -0.31 3.62
C VAL A 94 7.48 -1.31 2.46
N TYR A 95 7.07 -2.57 2.65
CA TYR A 95 7.19 -3.61 1.62
C TYR A 95 6.05 -3.58 0.59
N HIS A 96 4.90 -2.96 0.93
CA HIS A 96 3.72 -2.90 0.09
C HIS A 96 3.17 -1.46 -0.05
N PRO A 97 3.99 -0.49 -0.51
CA PRO A 97 3.62 0.93 -0.51
C PRO A 97 2.44 1.24 -1.43
N GLY A 98 2.26 0.49 -2.51
CA GLY A 98 1.15 0.66 -3.47
C GLY A 98 -0.18 0.07 -3.03
N GLY A 99 -0.22 -0.76 -2.00
CA GLY A 99 -1.44 -1.35 -1.45
C GLY A 99 -2.29 -0.35 -0.66
N ALA A 100 -3.54 -0.72 -0.38
CA ALA A 100 -4.46 0.14 0.38
C ALA A 100 -3.89 0.56 1.75
N LEU A 101 -3.25 -0.38 2.46
CA LEU A 101 -2.62 -0.10 3.75
C LEU A 101 -1.39 0.79 3.59
N GLY A 102 -0.54 0.53 2.59
CA GLY A 102 0.64 1.35 2.31
C GLY A 102 0.26 2.80 1.98
N LYS A 103 -0.73 2.99 1.11
CA LYS A 103 -1.26 4.32 0.81
C LYS A 103 -1.77 5.04 2.06
N LYS A 104 -2.57 4.36 2.88
CA LYS A 104 -3.11 4.94 4.12
C LYS A 104 -2.03 5.36 5.13
N LEU A 105 -0.92 4.64 5.21
CA LEU A 105 0.13 4.88 6.20
C LEU A 105 1.27 5.77 5.70
N LEU A 106 1.44 5.91 4.39
CA LEU A 106 2.59 6.61 3.82
C LEU A 106 2.19 7.84 2.99
N LEU A 107 1.00 7.84 2.36
CA LEU A 107 0.58 8.89 1.45
C LEU A 107 0.24 10.18 2.21
N ARG A 108 0.91 11.25 1.87
CA ARG A 108 0.68 12.59 2.43
C ARG A 108 -0.05 13.47 1.43
N VAL A 109 -0.71 14.51 1.93
CA VAL A 109 -1.39 15.49 1.07
C VAL A 109 -0.46 16.02 -0.01
N LYS A 110 0.81 16.34 0.31
CA LYS A 110 1.81 16.81 -0.66
C LYS A 110 2.05 15.86 -1.83
N ASP A 111 1.90 14.55 -1.60
CA ASP A 111 2.16 13.52 -2.62
C ASP A 111 1.02 13.43 -3.65
N MET A 112 -0.14 14.04 -3.32
CA MET A 112 -1.32 14.13 -4.18
C MET A 112 -1.46 15.50 -4.87
N LEU A 113 -0.68 16.48 -4.47
CA LEU A 113 -0.80 17.83 -5.02
C LEU A 113 -0.25 17.88 -6.44
N ASP A 114 -1.07 18.39 -7.35
CA ASP A 114 -0.56 18.85 -8.64
C ASP A 114 0.13 20.21 -8.45
N THR A 115 1.45 20.20 -8.52
CA THR A 115 2.27 21.39 -8.36
C THR A 115 2.36 22.24 -9.63
N THR A 116 1.88 21.75 -10.76
CA THR A 116 1.91 22.43 -12.06
C THR A 116 0.69 23.34 -12.25
N HIS A 117 -0.43 23.03 -11.64
CA HIS A 117 -1.68 23.77 -11.73
C HIS A 117 -2.02 24.38 -10.36
N LYS A 118 -1.62 25.62 -10.16
CA LYS A 118 -1.92 26.40 -8.94
C LYS A 118 -2.86 27.54 -9.29
N PRO A 119 -4.19 27.32 -9.33
CA PRO A 119 -5.12 28.38 -9.64
C PRO A 119 -5.10 29.43 -8.53
N MET A 120 -4.75 30.67 -8.91
CA MET A 120 -4.66 31.77 -7.95
C MET A 120 -5.00 33.11 -8.62
N VAL A 121 -5.70 33.93 -7.86
CA VAL A 121 -6.02 35.32 -8.24
C VAL A 121 -5.79 36.25 -7.06
N THR A 122 -5.68 37.56 -7.32
CA THR A 122 -5.65 38.59 -6.28
C THR A 122 -7.07 38.99 -5.87
N PRO A 123 -7.29 39.60 -4.69
CA PRO A 123 -8.63 40.02 -4.23
C PRO A 123 -9.33 40.98 -5.18
N ASP A 124 -8.59 41.85 -5.88
CA ASP A 124 -9.07 42.83 -6.84
C ASP A 124 -9.28 42.27 -8.25
N ALA A 125 -8.99 41.00 -8.47
CA ALA A 125 -9.19 40.38 -9.78
C ALA A 125 -10.65 40.43 -10.23
N SER A 126 -10.89 40.84 -11.48
CA SER A 126 -12.25 40.88 -12.06
C SER A 126 -12.84 39.47 -12.15
N ILE A 127 -14.17 39.36 -12.11
CA ILE A 127 -14.89 38.09 -12.25
C ILE A 127 -14.50 37.36 -13.53
N LYS A 128 -14.31 38.08 -14.62
CA LYS A 128 -13.82 37.48 -15.88
C LYS A 128 -12.49 36.76 -15.70
N LYS A 129 -11.53 37.37 -14.99
CA LYS A 129 -10.22 36.76 -14.70
C LYS A 129 -10.37 35.52 -13.81
N VAL A 130 -11.23 35.58 -12.79
CA VAL A 130 -11.55 34.45 -11.92
C VAL A 130 -12.08 33.25 -12.73
N ILE A 131 -13.07 33.50 -13.61
CA ILE A 131 -13.67 32.47 -14.46
C ILE A 131 -12.64 31.86 -15.41
N MET A 132 -11.79 32.69 -16.01
CA MET A 132 -10.73 32.21 -16.90
C MET A 132 -9.73 31.33 -16.17
N GLU A 133 -9.27 31.73 -14.97
CA GLU A 133 -8.33 30.96 -14.16
C GLU A 133 -8.90 29.59 -13.77
N ILE A 134 -10.14 29.53 -13.30
CA ILE A 134 -10.83 28.26 -12.96
C ILE A 134 -10.97 27.37 -14.20
N SER A 135 -11.37 27.96 -15.34
CA SER A 135 -11.59 27.20 -16.58
C SER A 135 -10.29 26.66 -17.16
N GLU A 136 -9.22 27.44 -17.15
CA GLU A 136 -7.90 27.03 -17.64
C GLU A 136 -7.29 25.93 -16.81
N LYS A 137 -7.33 26.05 -15.49
CA LYS A 137 -6.74 25.08 -14.55
C LYS A 137 -7.62 23.85 -14.31
N ARG A 138 -8.92 23.89 -14.65
CA ARG A 138 -9.88 22.77 -14.59
C ARG A 138 -10.03 22.11 -13.21
N LEU A 139 -9.78 22.84 -12.13
CA LEU A 139 -9.93 22.35 -10.76
C LEU A 139 -11.25 22.76 -10.10
N GLY A 140 -12.10 23.55 -10.81
CA GLY A 140 -13.39 24.03 -10.29
C GLY A 140 -13.27 25.03 -9.13
N VAL A 141 -12.06 25.50 -8.84
CA VAL A 141 -11.76 26.40 -7.73
C VAL A 141 -10.52 27.24 -8.05
N THR A 142 -10.44 28.45 -7.49
CA THR A 142 -9.22 29.26 -7.43
C THR A 142 -9.01 29.84 -6.04
N ALA A 143 -7.75 29.91 -5.60
CA ALA A 143 -7.38 30.57 -4.36
C ALA A 143 -7.30 32.08 -4.56
N VAL A 144 -7.79 32.84 -3.59
CA VAL A 144 -7.59 34.29 -3.53
C VAL A 144 -6.42 34.57 -2.61
N ILE A 145 -5.34 35.15 -3.15
CA ILE A 145 -4.08 35.33 -2.44
C ILE A 145 -3.77 36.82 -2.31
N GLU A 146 -3.47 37.23 -1.07
CA GLU A 146 -2.99 38.55 -0.74
C GLU A 146 -1.73 38.45 0.12
N ASN A 147 -0.68 39.18 -0.22
CA ASN A 147 0.59 39.17 0.51
C ASN A 147 1.13 37.74 0.76
N ASN A 148 1.06 36.89 -0.26
CA ASN A 148 1.47 35.47 -0.21
C ASN A 148 0.68 34.60 0.78
N THR A 149 -0.50 35.05 1.19
CA THR A 149 -1.40 34.35 2.11
C THR A 149 -2.74 34.08 1.41
N VAL A 150 -3.31 32.89 1.62
CA VAL A 150 -4.65 32.55 1.13
C VAL A 150 -5.69 33.26 2.01
N VAL A 151 -6.39 34.26 1.46
CA VAL A 151 -7.42 35.02 2.15
C VAL A 151 -8.82 34.50 1.85
N GLY A 152 -8.99 33.75 0.79
CA GLY A 152 -10.26 33.16 0.39
C GLY A 152 -10.12 32.13 -0.72
N ILE A 153 -11.25 31.56 -1.10
CA ILE A 153 -11.39 30.70 -2.31
C ILE A 153 -12.63 31.10 -3.07
N VAL A 154 -12.60 30.95 -4.39
CA VAL A 154 -13.76 31.05 -5.25
C VAL A 154 -13.95 29.72 -5.98
N THR A 155 -15.15 29.16 -5.89
CA THR A 155 -15.53 27.90 -6.56
C THR A 155 -16.54 28.16 -7.69
N ASP A 156 -16.74 27.16 -8.56
CA ASP A 156 -17.81 27.18 -9.56
C ASP A 156 -19.19 27.43 -8.92
N GLY A 157 -19.39 26.93 -7.69
CA GLY A 157 -20.60 27.17 -6.92
C GLY A 157 -20.80 28.65 -6.54
N ASP A 158 -19.72 29.35 -6.22
CA ASP A 158 -19.77 30.78 -5.88
C ASP A 158 -20.11 31.60 -7.13
N ILE A 159 -19.51 31.27 -8.26
CA ILE A 159 -19.83 31.92 -9.56
C ILE A 159 -21.29 31.70 -9.92
N ARG A 160 -21.81 30.49 -9.79
CA ARG A 160 -23.25 30.21 -10.09
C ARG A 160 -24.18 30.97 -9.15
N ARG A 161 -23.87 31.03 -7.87
CA ARG A 161 -24.67 31.83 -6.90
C ARG A 161 -24.64 33.30 -7.23
N MET A 162 -23.47 33.83 -7.61
CA MET A 162 -23.37 35.23 -8.06
C MET A 162 -24.27 35.51 -9.28
N LEU A 163 -24.17 34.65 -10.30
CA LEU A 163 -24.99 34.79 -11.55
C LEU A 163 -26.48 34.69 -11.29
N ASN A 164 -26.93 33.86 -10.34
CA ASN A 164 -28.35 33.73 -9.98
C ASN A 164 -28.87 34.93 -9.17
N ASN A 165 -28.00 35.64 -8.48
CA ASN A 165 -28.43 36.71 -7.56
C ASN A 165 -28.22 38.13 -8.13
N ARG A 166 -27.57 38.27 -9.29
CA ARG A 166 -27.23 39.57 -9.88
C ARG A 166 -27.32 39.54 -11.39
N ASP A 167 -27.96 40.54 -11.97
CA ASP A 167 -28.07 40.74 -13.43
C ASP A 167 -26.79 41.31 -14.05
N THR A 168 -25.96 42.02 -13.25
CA THR A 168 -24.68 42.60 -13.68
C THR A 168 -23.58 42.25 -12.68
N PHE A 169 -22.39 41.94 -13.17
CA PHE A 169 -21.22 41.55 -12.38
C PHE A 169 -19.90 42.21 -12.85
N ALA A 170 -20.02 43.20 -13.73
CA ALA A 170 -18.85 43.87 -14.32
C ALA A 170 -17.96 44.59 -13.27
N ASP A 171 -18.60 45.08 -12.23
CA ASP A 171 -17.93 45.85 -11.16
C ASP A 171 -17.49 44.96 -9.96
N LEU A 172 -17.77 43.66 -10.02
CA LEU A 172 -17.41 42.75 -8.96
C LEU A 172 -15.98 42.23 -9.12
N THR A 173 -15.34 41.97 -7.98
CA THR A 173 -14.01 41.40 -7.87
C THR A 173 -14.03 40.04 -7.13
N ALA A 174 -12.91 39.35 -7.11
CA ALA A 174 -12.77 38.08 -6.41
C ALA A 174 -13.15 38.19 -4.92
N GLN A 175 -12.78 39.28 -4.23
CA GLN A 175 -13.10 39.48 -2.82
C GLN A 175 -14.58 39.62 -2.52
N ASP A 176 -15.39 40.02 -3.51
CA ASP A 176 -16.83 40.21 -3.34
C ASP A 176 -17.62 38.90 -3.33
N ILE A 177 -17.03 37.85 -3.95
CA ILE A 177 -17.67 36.54 -4.12
C ILE A 177 -16.95 35.42 -3.42
N MET A 178 -15.74 35.64 -2.92
CA MET A 178 -14.94 34.58 -2.27
C MET A 178 -15.53 34.09 -0.95
N THR A 179 -15.36 32.84 -0.66
CA THR A 179 -15.52 32.29 0.68
C THR A 179 -14.24 32.61 1.47
N LYS A 180 -14.39 33.44 2.51
CA LYS A 180 -13.30 33.86 3.40
C LYS A 180 -12.91 32.74 4.36
N ASN A 181 -11.65 32.74 4.79
CA ASN A 181 -11.08 31.79 5.77
C ASN A 181 -11.38 30.32 5.39
N PRO A 182 -10.98 29.87 4.19
CA PRO A 182 -11.24 28.51 3.76
C PRO A 182 -10.59 27.51 4.72
N LYS A 183 -11.20 26.33 4.85
CA LYS A 183 -10.56 25.24 5.55
C LYS A 183 -9.28 24.84 4.81
N ASN A 184 -8.19 24.74 5.53
CA ASN A 184 -6.91 24.31 5.00
C ASN A 184 -6.38 23.09 5.75
N ILE A 185 -5.46 22.38 5.13
CA ILE A 185 -4.80 21.23 5.69
C ILE A 185 -3.29 21.36 5.43
N ASN A 186 -2.49 20.94 6.40
CA ASN A 186 -1.05 20.92 6.21
C ASN A 186 -0.67 19.81 5.20
N SER A 187 0.18 20.14 4.25
CA SER A 187 0.61 19.21 3.20
C SER A 187 1.40 17.99 3.72
N SER A 188 1.92 18.05 4.94
CA SER A 188 2.64 16.93 5.57
C SER A 188 1.74 15.92 6.29
N ILE A 189 0.44 16.20 6.41
CA ILE A 189 -0.52 15.27 7.04
C ILE A 189 -0.78 14.07 6.14
N LEU A 190 -0.97 12.91 6.73
CA LEU A 190 -1.40 11.69 6.03
C LEU A 190 -2.82 11.87 5.48
N VAL A 191 -3.09 11.27 4.31
CA VAL A 191 -4.39 11.31 3.62
C VAL A 191 -5.38 10.35 4.25
#